data_a9c9c855346b1ded020b5b8428f0cbd2
#
_entry.id   a9c9c855346b1ded020b5b8428f0cbd2
#
_cell.length_a   1.000
_cell.length_b   1.000
_cell.length_c   1.000
_cell.angle_alpha   90.00
_cell.angle_beta   90.00
_cell.angle_gamma   90.00
#
_symmetry.space_group_name_H-M   'P 1'
#
loop_
_entity.id
_entity.type
_entity.pdbx_description
1 polymer ?
#
loop_
_entity_poly.entity_id
_entity_poly.type
_entity_poly.pdbx_seq_one_letter_code
_entity_poly.pdbx_strand_id
1 'polypeptide(L)'
;MAVIKANYVRRGKVGNAKAKDNVRYIQHRPDKDNERVTRPLFTNDSPMTRLDAYQFIDEAPKGTHFYTVIINPDPVKENPGHDLDMRQIAITTMQSIEAIVATPVTWVAAIHDDHTDKNHVHALAAVNRRLDTPELNQIREATTQACLEQRWELDRGSFR
;
A
#
# COMPACT_ATOMS: atom_id res chain seq x y z
N MET A 1 -12.97 -7.80 7.93
CA MET A 1 -12.51 -7.55 6.55
C MET A 1 -11.54 -6.37 6.56
N ALA A 2 -10.41 -6.50 5.86
CA ALA A 2 -9.47 -5.41 5.71
C ALA A 2 -10.12 -4.20 5.03
N VAL A 3 -9.78 -3.00 5.48
CA VAL A 3 -10.22 -1.77 4.85
C VAL A 3 -9.17 -1.34 3.83
N ILE A 4 -9.59 -1.19 2.58
CA ILE A 4 -8.78 -0.63 1.50
C ILE A 4 -9.38 0.70 1.10
N LYS A 5 -8.58 1.77 1.21
CA LYS A 5 -8.95 3.08 0.67
C LYS A 5 -8.08 3.34 -0.55
N ALA A 6 -8.69 3.64 -1.67
CA ALA A 6 -7.97 3.88 -2.91
C ALA A 6 -8.54 5.12 -3.61
N ASN A 7 -7.68 6.11 -3.80
CA ASN A 7 -7.97 7.33 -4.53
C ASN A 7 -6.89 7.53 -5.59
N TYR A 8 -7.19 8.24 -6.66
CA TYR A 8 -6.21 8.44 -7.72
C TYR A 8 -6.13 9.88 -8.19
N VAL A 9 -4.99 10.22 -8.77
CA VAL A 9 -4.79 11.40 -9.61
C VAL A 9 -4.25 10.93 -10.96
N ARG A 10 -4.63 11.63 -12.02
CA ARG A 10 -4.16 11.30 -13.36
C ARG A 10 -2.76 11.88 -13.61
N ARG A 11 -1.95 11.14 -14.37
CA ARG A 11 -0.66 11.62 -14.84
C ARG A 11 -0.81 12.96 -15.56
N GLY A 12 0.10 13.87 -15.29
CA GLY A 12 0.19 15.21 -15.87
C GLY A 12 0.96 16.11 -14.92
N LYS A 13 1.11 17.37 -15.26
CA LYS A 13 1.88 18.33 -14.43
C LYS A 13 1.37 18.38 -12.99
N VAL A 14 0.05 18.54 -12.81
CA VAL A 14 -0.57 18.62 -11.49
C VAL A 14 -0.60 17.25 -10.82
N GLY A 15 -0.98 16.21 -11.55
CA GLY A 15 -1.06 14.85 -11.01
C GLY A 15 0.28 14.32 -10.56
N ASN A 16 1.35 14.55 -11.34
CA ASN A 16 2.71 14.15 -10.95
C ASN A 16 3.16 14.88 -9.68
N ALA A 17 2.87 16.17 -9.57
CA ALA A 17 3.21 16.95 -8.37
C ALA A 17 2.48 16.39 -7.14
N LYS A 18 1.19 16.07 -7.27
CA LYS A 18 0.41 15.47 -6.18
C LYS A 18 0.91 14.08 -5.80
N ALA A 19 1.29 13.26 -6.79
CA ALA A 19 1.86 11.95 -6.53
C ALA A 19 3.18 12.04 -5.75
N LYS A 20 4.05 12.97 -6.14
CA LYS A 20 5.31 13.21 -5.42
C LYS A 20 5.08 13.72 -4.00
N ASP A 21 4.12 14.61 -3.80
CA ASP A 21 3.72 15.08 -2.47
C ASP A 21 3.22 13.91 -1.61
N ASN A 22 2.48 13.00 -2.21
CA ASN A 22 2.02 11.80 -1.52
C ASN A 22 3.17 10.91 -1.07
N VAL A 23 4.19 10.72 -1.91
CA VAL A 23 5.40 9.95 -1.54
C VAL A 23 6.08 10.59 -0.31
N ARG A 24 6.24 11.91 -0.31
CA ARG A 24 6.81 12.61 0.86
C ARG A 24 5.95 12.42 2.10
N TYR A 25 4.64 12.50 1.96
CA TYR A 25 3.70 12.32 3.05
C TYR A 25 3.81 10.91 3.65
N ILE A 26 3.81 9.86 2.83
CA ILE A 26 3.87 8.49 3.35
C ILE A 26 5.21 8.19 4.03
N GLN A 27 6.29 8.84 3.59
CA GLN A 27 7.61 8.68 4.21
C GLN A 27 7.74 9.46 5.52
N HIS A 28 7.17 10.66 5.60
CA HIS A 28 7.45 11.61 6.66
C HIS A 28 6.24 12.01 7.51
N ARG A 29 5.09 11.35 7.35
CA ARG A 29 3.94 11.64 8.20
C ARG A 29 4.36 11.57 9.66
N PRO A 30 4.08 12.63 10.48
CA PRO A 30 4.43 12.60 11.90
C PRO A 30 3.85 11.37 12.60
N ASP A 31 4.55 10.91 13.64
CA ASP A 31 4.07 9.81 14.49
C ASP A 31 2.92 10.26 15.39
N LYS A 32 2.46 9.37 16.28
CA LYS A 32 1.35 9.65 17.20
C LYS A 32 1.62 10.80 18.17
N ASP A 33 2.91 11.11 18.42
CA ASP A 33 3.35 12.19 19.30
C ASP A 33 3.67 13.47 18.51
N ASN A 34 3.30 13.53 17.24
CA ASN A 34 3.56 14.62 16.30
C ASN A 34 5.06 14.89 16.08
N GLU A 35 5.89 13.88 16.27
CA GLU A 35 7.33 13.93 16.03
C GLU A 35 7.65 13.59 14.57
N ARG A 36 8.69 14.23 14.03
CA ARG A 36 9.17 13.92 12.68
C ARG A 36 9.76 12.53 12.62
N VAL A 37 9.36 11.77 11.60
CA VAL A 37 9.88 10.43 11.34
C VAL A 37 10.27 10.31 9.87
N THR A 38 11.17 9.38 9.59
CA THR A 38 11.51 8.97 8.22
C THR A 38 11.35 7.47 8.14
N ARG A 39 10.35 7.02 7.38
CA ARG A 39 10.06 5.59 7.22
C ARG A 39 10.81 5.06 6.01
N PRO A 40 11.31 3.82 6.08
CA PRO A 40 11.84 3.16 4.89
C PRO A 40 10.76 3.02 3.82
N LEU A 41 11.09 3.41 2.60
CA LEU A 41 10.26 3.13 1.44
C LEU A 41 10.68 1.79 0.83
N PHE A 42 9.72 1.04 0.34
CA PHE A 42 9.98 -0.25 -0.28
C PHE A 42 9.05 -0.52 -1.46
N THR A 43 9.46 -1.45 -2.29
CA THR A 43 8.64 -2.06 -3.35
C THR A 43 9.01 -3.53 -3.42
N ASN A 44 8.02 -4.42 -3.49
CA ASN A 44 8.28 -5.86 -3.41
C ASN A 44 9.21 -6.19 -2.23
N ASP A 45 10.31 -6.91 -2.46
CA ASP A 45 11.29 -7.26 -1.43
C ASP A 45 12.50 -6.32 -1.41
N SER A 46 12.40 -5.16 -2.05
CA SER A 46 13.51 -4.23 -2.24
C SER A 46 13.23 -2.87 -1.61
N PRO A 47 14.26 -2.21 -1.05
CA PRO A 47 14.11 -0.82 -0.68
C PRO A 47 13.96 0.06 -1.92
N MET A 48 13.31 1.20 -1.76
CA MET A 48 13.18 2.21 -2.82
C MET A 48 13.49 3.58 -2.22
N THR A 49 14.25 4.39 -2.94
CA THR A 49 14.48 5.77 -2.52
C THR A 49 13.36 6.68 -2.99
N ARG A 50 13.23 7.85 -2.35
CA ARG A 50 12.27 8.87 -2.80
C ARG A 50 12.57 9.33 -4.23
N LEU A 51 13.85 9.41 -4.62
CA LEU A 51 14.23 9.78 -5.98
C LEU A 51 13.81 8.71 -6.99
N ASP A 52 13.94 7.43 -6.65
CA ASP A 52 13.43 6.33 -7.49
C ASP A 52 11.92 6.44 -7.69
N ALA A 53 11.19 6.75 -6.64
CA ALA A 53 9.74 6.95 -6.72
C ALA A 53 9.38 8.15 -7.61
N TYR A 54 10.09 9.25 -7.47
CA TYR A 54 9.89 10.43 -8.33
C TYR A 54 10.18 10.10 -9.79
N GLN A 55 11.20 9.30 -10.05
CA GLN A 55 11.56 8.87 -11.39
C GLN A 55 10.44 8.05 -12.04
N PHE A 56 9.89 7.05 -11.35
CA PHE A 56 8.80 6.28 -11.94
C PHE A 56 7.54 7.12 -12.16
N ILE A 57 7.30 8.12 -11.31
CA ILE A 57 6.18 9.05 -11.51
C ILE A 57 6.39 9.87 -12.79
N ASP A 58 7.58 10.45 -12.97
CA ASP A 58 7.89 11.28 -14.13
C ASP A 58 7.94 10.48 -15.45
N GLU A 59 8.35 9.21 -15.39
CA GLU A 59 8.47 8.33 -16.55
C GLU A 59 7.18 7.57 -16.86
N ALA A 60 6.13 7.70 -16.05
CA ALA A 60 4.90 6.96 -16.24
C ALA A 60 4.26 7.28 -17.59
N PRO A 61 3.73 6.27 -18.32
CA PRO A 61 3.09 6.49 -19.61
C PRO A 61 1.86 7.38 -19.51
N LYS A 62 1.52 8.01 -20.62
CA LYS A 62 0.27 8.76 -20.76
C LYS A 62 -0.91 7.82 -20.42
N GLY A 63 -1.88 8.32 -19.66
CA GLY A 63 -3.02 7.54 -19.21
C GLY A 63 -2.84 6.88 -17.86
N THR A 64 -1.65 6.99 -17.24
CA THR A 64 -1.41 6.45 -15.91
C THR A 64 -2.29 7.12 -14.86
N HIS A 65 -2.86 6.31 -13.98
CA HIS A 65 -3.57 6.73 -12.78
C HIS A 65 -2.69 6.41 -11.58
N PHE A 66 -2.30 7.43 -10.82
CA PHE A 66 -1.52 7.24 -9.60
C PHE A 66 -2.49 7.01 -8.44
N TYR A 67 -2.58 5.77 -7.99
CA TYR A 67 -3.45 5.39 -6.88
C TYR A 67 -2.72 5.53 -5.55
N THR A 68 -3.31 6.28 -4.64
CA THR A 68 -2.95 6.22 -3.23
C THR A 68 -3.75 5.08 -2.61
N VAL A 69 -3.07 4.08 -2.08
CA VAL A 69 -3.69 2.88 -1.51
C VAL A 69 -3.33 2.81 -0.03
N ILE A 70 -4.35 2.76 0.82
CA ILE A 70 -4.17 2.59 2.27
C ILE A 70 -4.76 1.25 2.65
N ILE A 71 -3.96 0.41 3.31
CA ILE A 71 -4.34 -0.94 3.71
C ILE A 71 -4.40 -1.01 5.23
N ASN A 72 -5.60 -1.24 5.77
CA ASN A 72 -5.83 -1.42 7.20
C ASN A 72 -6.40 -2.81 7.47
N PRO A 73 -5.62 -3.77 7.99
CA PRO A 73 -6.17 -5.03 8.45
C PRO A 73 -7.22 -4.83 9.55
N ASP A 74 -8.18 -5.74 9.65
CA ASP A 74 -9.16 -5.73 10.73
C ASP A 74 -8.43 -5.93 12.07
N PRO A 75 -8.52 -4.97 13.01
CA PRO A 75 -7.76 -5.05 14.26
C PRO A 75 -8.23 -6.17 15.22
N VAL A 76 -9.41 -6.72 15.01
CA VAL A 76 -9.97 -7.76 15.86
C VAL A 76 -9.75 -9.14 15.27
N LYS A 77 -10.07 -9.33 14.00
CA LYS A 77 -10.07 -10.65 13.36
C LYS A 77 -8.75 -10.98 12.68
N GLU A 78 -8.05 -9.99 12.17
CA GLU A 78 -6.85 -10.18 11.33
C GLU A 78 -5.57 -9.83 12.06
N ASN A 79 -5.56 -8.74 12.81
CA ASN A 79 -4.32 -8.21 13.39
C ASN A 79 -4.46 -7.80 14.87
N PRO A 80 -5.02 -8.67 15.75
CA PRO A 80 -5.16 -8.31 17.17
C PRO A 80 -3.82 -8.13 17.88
N GLY A 81 -2.77 -8.85 17.46
CA GLY A 81 -1.43 -8.80 18.04
C GLY A 81 -0.48 -7.82 17.35
N HIS A 82 -0.90 -7.10 16.33
CA HIS A 82 -0.05 -6.21 15.51
C HIS A 82 1.18 -6.93 14.93
N ASP A 83 1.04 -8.21 14.60
CA ASP A 83 2.15 -9.10 14.23
C ASP A 83 2.08 -9.61 12.77
N LEU A 84 1.17 -9.08 11.95
CA LEU A 84 1.13 -9.42 10.53
C LEU A 84 2.35 -8.88 9.80
N ASP A 85 2.84 -9.64 8.83
CA ASP A 85 3.83 -9.17 7.88
C ASP A 85 3.18 -8.20 6.91
N MET A 86 3.24 -6.91 7.21
CA MET A 86 2.58 -5.86 6.45
C MET A 86 3.22 -5.66 5.06
N ARG A 87 4.51 -5.96 4.92
CA ARG A 87 5.18 -5.93 3.62
C ARG A 87 4.56 -6.97 2.68
N GLN A 88 4.38 -8.20 3.15
CA GLN A 88 3.77 -9.26 2.36
C GLN A 88 2.32 -8.96 2.02
N ILE A 89 1.57 -8.34 2.93
CA ILE A 89 0.20 -7.88 2.67
C ILE A 89 0.18 -6.85 1.53
N ALA A 90 1.11 -5.89 1.55
CA ALA A 90 1.24 -4.90 0.48
C ALA A 90 1.57 -5.56 -0.87
N ILE A 91 2.51 -6.49 -0.89
CA ILE A 91 2.89 -7.23 -2.10
C ILE A 91 1.68 -7.96 -2.68
N THR A 92 0.95 -8.70 -1.85
CA THR A 92 -0.25 -9.44 -2.29
C THR A 92 -1.32 -8.49 -2.85
N THR A 93 -1.53 -7.36 -2.20
CA THR A 93 -2.49 -6.35 -2.67
C THR A 93 -2.09 -5.82 -4.06
N MET A 94 -0.82 -5.50 -4.26
CA MET A 94 -0.34 -5.01 -5.56
C MET A 94 -0.38 -6.09 -6.63
N GLN A 95 -0.10 -7.34 -6.30
CA GLN A 95 -0.25 -8.46 -7.21
C GLN A 95 -1.70 -8.64 -7.66
N SER A 96 -2.67 -8.41 -6.78
CA SER A 96 -4.08 -8.47 -7.15
C SER A 96 -4.45 -7.37 -8.15
N ILE A 97 -3.88 -6.18 -8.01
CA ILE A 97 -4.06 -5.09 -8.99
C ILE A 97 -3.45 -5.48 -10.34
N GLU A 98 -2.22 -6.01 -10.33
CA GLU A 98 -1.55 -6.47 -11.55
C GLU A 98 -2.36 -7.53 -12.30
N ALA A 99 -2.94 -8.47 -11.57
CA ALA A 99 -3.79 -9.51 -12.16
C ALA A 99 -5.03 -8.92 -12.84
N ILE A 100 -5.64 -7.91 -12.22
CA ILE A 100 -6.84 -7.25 -12.75
C ILE A 100 -6.52 -6.44 -14.01
N VAL A 101 -5.44 -5.66 -14.00
CA VAL A 101 -5.09 -4.78 -15.14
C VAL A 101 -4.22 -5.48 -16.18
N ALA A 102 -3.77 -6.71 -15.90
CA ALA A 102 -2.98 -7.57 -16.77
C ALA A 102 -1.66 -6.95 -17.24
N THR A 103 -1.08 -6.07 -16.43
CA THR A 103 0.24 -5.48 -16.66
C THR A 103 0.97 -5.31 -15.33
N PRO A 104 2.32 -5.29 -15.34
CA PRO A 104 3.08 -4.95 -14.14
C PRO A 104 2.70 -3.56 -13.62
N VAL A 105 2.67 -3.43 -12.29
CA VAL A 105 2.38 -2.16 -11.62
C VAL A 105 3.63 -1.74 -10.86
N THR A 106 4.11 -0.54 -11.12
CA THR A 106 5.21 0.06 -10.34
C THR A 106 4.59 0.77 -9.15
N TRP A 107 5.14 0.52 -7.96
CA TRP A 107 4.59 1.06 -6.72
C TRP A 107 5.67 1.27 -5.68
N VAL A 108 5.37 2.12 -4.70
CA VAL A 108 6.20 2.38 -3.53
C VAL A 108 5.29 2.42 -2.31
N ALA A 109 5.78 1.94 -1.18
CA ALA A 109 5.01 1.90 0.06
C ALA A 109 5.88 2.16 1.28
N ALA A 110 5.22 2.52 2.38
CA ALA A 110 5.80 2.55 3.72
C ALA A 110 4.81 1.94 4.71
N ILE A 111 5.34 1.30 5.74
CA ILE A 111 4.56 0.76 6.85
C ILE A 111 4.42 1.87 7.89
N HIS A 112 3.19 2.13 8.30
CA HIS A 112 2.87 3.07 9.39
C HIS A 112 2.46 2.28 10.63
N ASP A 113 3.40 2.12 11.56
CA ASP A 113 3.19 1.43 12.83
C ASP A 113 3.44 2.38 14.03
N ASP A 114 3.70 3.64 13.76
CA ASP A 114 4.12 4.66 14.72
C ASP A 114 3.12 5.81 14.88
N HIS A 115 2.05 5.86 14.07
CA HIS A 115 1.09 6.96 14.08
C HIS A 115 -0.14 6.66 14.94
N THR A 116 -0.60 5.43 14.94
CA THR A 116 -1.74 4.95 15.72
C THR A 116 -1.41 3.58 16.32
N ASP A 117 -2.29 3.04 17.14
CA ASP A 117 -2.14 1.68 17.67
C ASP A 117 -2.39 0.60 16.60
N LYS A 118 -2.70 0.99 15.37
CA LYS A 118 -2.97 0.08 14.27
C LYS A 118 -1.87 0.16 13.22
N ASN A 119 -1.35 -0.99 12.83
CA ASN A 119 -0.44 -1.06 11.71
C ASN A 119 -1.21 -0.92 10.40
N HIS A 120 -0.71 -0.12 9.50
CA HIS A 120 -1.29 0.01 8.17
C HIS A 120 -0.19 0.33 7.15
N VAL A 121 -0.52 0.13 5.88
CA VAL A 121 0.39 0.43 4.77
C VAL A 121 -0.17 1.61 3.99
N HIS A 122 0.69 2.57 3.67
CA HIS A 122 0.42 3.60 2.69
C HIS A 122 1.25 3.31 1.44
N ALA A 123 0.62 3.29 0.28
CA ALA A 123 1.30 3.03 -0.98
C ALA A 123 0.87 4.00 -2.06
N LEU A 124 1.76 4.21 -3.04
CA LEU A 124 1.45 4.88 -4.30
C LEU A 124 1.73 3.90 -5.43
N ALA A 125 0.74 3.65 -6.26
CA ALA A 125 0.81 2.70 -7.37
C ALA A 125 0.48 3.37 -8.70
N ALA A 126 1.29 3.13 -9.71
CA ALA A 126 1.07 3.61 -11.08
C ALA A 126 0.26 2.56 -11.85
N VAL A 127 -1.02 2.83 -12.04
CA VAL A 127 -1.96 1.90 -12.68
C VAL A 127 -2.33 2.45 -14.07
N ASN A 128 -2.43 1.57 -15.05
CA ASN A 128 -2.63 1.97 -16.44
C ASN A 128 -4.06 2.43 -16.77
N ARG A 129 -4.99 2.31 -15.85
CA ARG A 129 -6.39 2.74 -16.01
C ARG A 129 -7.08 2.90 -14.66
N ARG A 130 -8.27 3.47 -14.69
CA ARG A 130 -9.14 3.52 -13.52
C ARG A 130 -9.63 2.11 -13.19
N LEU A 131 -9.71 1.82 -11.90
CA LEU A 131 -10.31 0.59 -11.35
C LEU A 131 -11.78 0.85 -11.03
N ASP A 132 -12.64 -0.08 -11.39
CA ASP A 132 -14.08 0.03 -11.08
C ASP A 132 -14.40 -0.55 -9.69
N THR A 133 -15.64 -0.38 -9.24
CA THR A 133 -16.06 -0.83 -7.91
C THR A 133 -15.95 -2.35 -7.73
N PRO A 134 -16.37 -3.22 -8.67
CA PRO A 134 -16.13 -4.65 -8.55
C PRO A 134 -14.66 -5.02 -8.44
N GLU A 135 -13.78 -4.34 -9.19
CA GLU A 135 -12.33 -4.56 -9.13
C GLU A 135 -11.76 -4.16 -7.77
N LEU A 136 -12.18 -3.02 -7.24
CA LEU A 136 -11.76 -2.58 -5.89
C LEU A 136 -12.23 -3.58 -4.83
N ASN A 137 -13.40 -4.17 -4.98
CA ASN A 137 -13.89 -5.23 -4.09
C ASN A 137 -13.05 -6.50 -4.20
N GLN A 138 -12.62 -6.90 -5.39
CA GLN A 138 -11.72 -8.04 -5.59
C GLN A 138 -10.38 -7.82 -4.89
N ILE A 139 -9.84 -6.61 -4.98
CA ILE A 139 -8.58 -6.25 -4.30
C ILE A 139 -8.76 -6.35 -2.78
N ARG A 140 -9.87 -5.86 -2.26
CA ARG A 140 -10.19 -5.93 -0.83
C ARG A 140 -10.31 -7.38 -0.35
N GLU A 141 -10.97 -8.23 -1.12
CA GLU A 141 -11.11 -9.65 -0.81
C GLU A 141 -9.76 -10.36 -0.82
N ALA A 142 -8.91 -10.11 -1.81
CA ALA A 142 -7.57 -10.69 -1.89
C ALA A 142 -6.71 -10.27 -0.69
N THR A 143 -6.77 -8.99 -0.31
CA THR A 143 -6.04 -8.49 0.86
C THR A 143 -6.56 -9.08 2.16
N THR A 144 -7.87 -9.16 2.33
CA THR A 144 -8.50 -9.79 3.50
C THR A 144 -8.07 -11.25 3.61
N GLN A 145 -8.10 -11.99 2.52
CA GLN A 145 -7.68 -13.39 2.51
C GLN A 145 -6.21 -13.54 2.92
N ALA A 146 -5.34 -12.67 2.42
CA ALA A 146 -3.93 -12.68 2.81
C ALA A 146 -3.75 -12.42 4.31
N CYS A 147 -4.50 -11.49 4.88
CA CYS A 147 -4.45 -11.20 6.32
C CYS A 147 -4.94 -12.40 7.15
N LEU A 148 -6.04 -13.03 6.75
CA LEU A 148 -6.60 -14.18 7.46
C LEU A 148 -5.68 -15.40 7.38
N GLU A 149 -5.04 -15.64 6.24
CA GLU A 149 -4.06 -16.71 6.09
C GLU A 149 -2.85 -16.50 6.99
N GLN A 150 -2.30 -15.30 7.06
CA GLN A 150 -1.23 -14.99 7.99
C GLN A 150 -1.67 -15.17 9.44
N ARG A 151 -2.88 -14.69 9.78
CA ARG A 151 -3.41 -14.84 11.12
C ARG A 151 -3.53 -16.31 11.51
N TRP A 152 -4.05 -17.12 10.62
CA TRP A 152 -4.19 -18.56 10.85
C TRP A 152 -2.83 -19.23 11.06
N GLU A 153 -1.83 -18.90 10.25
CA GLU A 153 -0.47 -19.44 10.37
C GLU A 153 0.18 -19.04 11.69
N LEU A 154 0.02 -17.78 12.11
CA LEU A 154 0.58 -17.29 13.38
C LEU A 154 -0.10 -17.96 14.57
N ASP A 155 -1.42 -18.10 14.57
CA ASP A 155 -2.16 -18.74 15.64
C ASP A 155 -1.82 -20.22 15.74
N ARG A 156 -1.68 -20.88 14.60
CA ARG A 156 -1.28 -22.29 14.53
C ARG A 156 0.13 -22.49 15.08
N GLY A 157 1.06 -21.58 14.79
CA GLY A 157 2.43 -21.63 15.31
C GLY A 157 2.50 -21.50 16.82
N SER A 158 1.55 -20.77 17.44
CA SER A 158 1.54 -20.54 18.88
C SER A 158 1.15 -21.76 19.70
N PHE A 159 0.65 -22.83 19.07
CA PHE A 159 0.28 -24.09 19.72
C PHE A 159 1.38 -25.17 19.65
N ARG A 160 2.54 -24.82 19.15
CA ARG A 160 3.68 -25.78 19.04
C ARG A 160 4.60 -25.75 20.24
#